data_be638bd3c4222a902609a3900ba4ce79
#
_entry.id   be638bd3c4222a902609a3900ba4ce79
#
_cell.length_a   1.000
_cell.length_b   1.000
_cell.length_c   1.000
_cell.angle_alpha   90.00
_cell.angle_beta   90.00
_cell.angle_gamma   90.00
#
_symmetry.space_group_name_H-M   'P 1'
#
loop_
_entity.id
_entity.type
_entity.pdbx_description
1 polymer ?
#
loop_
_entity_poly.entity_id
_entity_poly.type
_entity_poly.pdbx_seq_one_letter_code
_entity_poly.pdbx_strand_id
1 'polypeptide(L)'
;MAAIQTKHGFLEYEVMDASSRWKQPSETVLFHHGVGIDMDIWIDWLPYLSTKFRCVRFDMRGCGRSSIPPESDTWSMEEMMSDVLTVADAVDADQFHLIGESIGGTISLYTALNAPDRVTTVTALSTGHRGNYINQVGNWRNTVEQEGFAAWTTKMMEHRFYPGAVADEVYNWFSMTQAKSSPHATLALGELLMAQDLSKDLDKLANPVLLIHPDSSPFLPVSMSAEIHSLLPNSELMVIPHAKHAIACSHAKEASAAFLNFISRCH
;
A
#
# COMPACT_ATOMS: atom_id res chain seq x y z
N MET A 1 9.45 -16.80 5.06
CA MET A 1 9.13 -15.64 5.92
C MET A 1 10.32 -15.38 6.82
N ALA A 2 10.64 -14.11 7.04
CA ALA A 2 11.72 -13.65 7.91
C ALA A 2 11.23 -12.41 8.68
N ALA A 3 11.91 -12.05 9.76
CA ALA A 3 11.56 -10.89 10.56
C ALA A 3 12.79 -9.99 10.76
N ILE A 4 12.59 -8.69 10.72
CA ILE A 4 13.62 -7.68 11.00
C ILE A 4 13.23 -6.83 12.19
N GLN A 5 14.18 -6.59 13.10
CA GLN A 5 13.97 -5.75 14.29
C GLN A 5 13.92 -4.27 13.91
N THR A 6 12.95 -3.56 14.49
CA THR A 6 12.85 -2.11 14.49
C THR A 6 12.78 -1.59 15.93
N LYS A 7 12.75 -0.28 16.14
CA LYS A 7 12.56 0.30 17.48
C LYS A 7 11.15 0.06 18.05
N HIS A 8 10.17 -0.30 17.19
CA HIS A 8 8.77 -0.56 17.58
C HIS A 8 8.40 -2.05 17.60
N GLY A 9 9.40 -2.93 17.63
CA GLY A 9 9.24 -4.37 17.56
C GLY A 9 9.81 -4.92 16.24
N PHE A 10 9.27 -6.00 15.73
CA PHE A 10 9.72 -6.60 14.47
C PHE A 10 8.71 -6.41 13.34
N LEU A 11 9.22 -6.42 12.11
CA LEU A 11 8.43 -6.49 10.89
C LEU A 11 8.66 -7.85 10.24
N GLU A 12 7.57 -8.53 9.91
CA GLU A 12 7.59 -9.78 9.16
C GLU A 12 7.63 -9.47 7.67
N TYR A 13 8.50 -10.15 6.92
CA TYR A 13 8.61 -9.99 5.48
C TYR A 13 8.88 -11.29 4.75
N GLU A 14 8.61 -11.29 3.45
CA GLU A 14 8.87 -12.43 2.58
C GLU A 14 9.51 -11.95 1.28
N VAL A 15 10.49 -12.74 0.81
CA VAL A 15 11.16 -12.51 -0.47
C VAL A 15 10.81 -13.64 -1.44
N MET A 16 10.36 -13.28 -2.64
CA MET A 16 10.18 -14.21 -3.74
C MET A 16 10.97 -13.72 -4.95
N ASP A 17 11.95 -14.53 -5.36
CA ASP A 17 12.75 -14.33 -6.56
C ASP A 17 12.79 -15.63 -7.35
N ALA A 18 12.08 -15.66 -8.46
CA ALA A 18 12.07 -16.77 -9.42
C ALA A 18 12.84 -16.42 -10.69
N SER A 19 13.68 -15.39 -10.65
CA SER A 19 14.52 -14.98 -11.77
C SER A 19 15.62 -16.00 -12.06
N SER A 20 16.10 -16.00 -13.29
CA SER A 20 17.17 -16.93 -13.70
C SER A 20 18.50 -16.53 -13.07
N ARG A 21 19.15 -17.45 -12.37
CA ARG A 21 20.43 -17.24 -11.64
C ARG A 21 21.62 -16.80 -12.51
N TRP A 22 21.52 -16.97 -13.84
CA TRP A 22 22.54 -16.53 -14.79
C TRP A 22 22.31 -15.13 -15.35
N LYS A 23 21.25 -14.44 -14.93
CA LYS A 23 21.01 -13.04 -15.25
C LYS A 23 21.69 -12.13 -14.22
N GLN A 24 21.79 -10.84 -14.55
CA GLN A 24 22.14 -9.82 -13.56
C GLN A 24 21.14 -9.89 -12.38
N PRO A 25 21.55 -9.48 -11.16
CA PRO A 25 20.65 -9.38 -10.04
C PRO A 25 19.35 -8.65 -10.44
N SER A 26 18.22 -9.23 -10.10
CA SER A 26 16.94 -8.62 -10.40
C SER A 26 16.74 -7.35 -9.58
N GLU A 27 16.17 -6.32 -10.20
CA GLU A 27 15.71 -5.15 -9.45
C GLU A 27 14.69 -5.58 -8.38
N THR A 28 14.64 -4.83 -7.29
CA THR A 28 13.74 -5.14 -6.19
C THR A 28 12.43 -4.37 -6.32
N VAL A 29 11.33 -5.07 -6.18
CA VAL A 29 9.98 -4.48 -5.99
C VAL A 29 9.58 -4.73 -4.55
N LEU A 30 9.31 -3.66 -3.81
CA LEU A 30 8.85 -3.71 -2.43
C LEU A 30 7.37 -3.31 -2.38
N PHE A 31 6.55 -4.12 -1.67
CA PHE A 31 5.11 -3.96 -1.62
C PHE A 31 4.64 -3.50 -0.25
N HIS A 32 3.83 -2.44 -0.21
CA HIS A 32 3.25 -1.88 1.01
C HIS A 32 1.72 -1.94 0.96
N HIS A 33 1.12 -2.73 1.85
CA HIS A 33 -0.34 -2.91 1.90
C HIS A 33 -1.07 -1.76 2.60
N GLY A 34 -2.40 -1.79 2.59
CA GLY A 34 -3.29 -0.82 3.22
C GLY A 34 -3.69 -1.18 4.66
N VAL A 35 -4.61 -0.37 5.24
CA VAL A 35 -5.15 -0.62 6.59
C VAL A 35 -6.06 -1.86 6.61
N GLY A 36 -5.94 -2.66 7.67
CA GLY A 36 -6.83 -3.77 7.95
C GLY A 36 -6.61 -5.01 7.08
N ILE A 37 -5.44 -5.13 6.47
CA ILE A 37 -5.01 -6.27 5.67
C ILE A 37 -3.54 -6.58 5.96
N ASP A 38 -3.00 -7.62 5.37
CA ASP A 38 -1.61 -8.03 5.49
C ASP A 38 -0.93 -8.15 4.11
N MET A 39 0.35 -8.56 4.10
CA MET A 39 1.16 -8.68 2.90
C MET A 39 0.63 -9.71 1.88
N ASP A 40 -0.29 -10.59 2.28
CA ASP A 40 -0.85 -11.60 1.39
C ASP A 40 -1.81 -11.02 0.34
N ILE A 41 -2.21 -9.74 0.47
CA ILE A 41 -2.94 -9.02 -0.59
C ILE A 41 -2.18 -8.98 -1.92
N TRP A 42 -0.85 -9.15 -1.88
CA TRP A 42 0.03 -9.09 -3.05
C TRP A 42 0.31 -10.45 -3.69
N ILE A 43 -0.30 -11.55 -3.15
CA ILE A 43 0.02 -12.92 -3.60
C ILE A 43 -0.22 -13.11 -5.11
N ASP A 44 -1.30 -12.53 -5.64
CA ASP A 44 -1.67 -12.66 -7.05
C ASP A 44 -0.83 -11.79 -8.00
N TRP A 45 0.05 -10.92 -7.46
CA TRP A 45 1.02 -10.16 -8.24
C TRP A 45 2.28 -10.98 -8.52
N LEU A 46 2.65 -11.88 -7.61
CA LEU A 46 3.90 -12.63 -7.66
C LEU A 46 4.08 -13.46 -8.94
N PRO A 47 3.04 -14.14 -9.49
CA PRO A 47 3.16 -14.88 -10.74
C PRO A 47 3.58 -14.02 -11.94
N TYR A 48 3.25 -12.72 -11.94
CA TYR A 48 3.56 -11.78 -13.02
C TYR A 48 4.94 -11.14 -12.87
N LEU A 49 5.42 -10.96 -11.64
CA LEU A 49 6.59 -10.15 -11.33
C LEU A 49 7.82 -10.96 -10.91
N SER A 50 7.67 -12.06 -10.16
CA SER A 50 8.78 -12.76 -9.51
C SER A 50 9.83 -13.37 -10.47
N THR A 51 9.50 -13.56 -11.75
CA THR A 51 10.46 -14.01 -12.79
C THR A 51 11.32 -12.89 -13.35
N LYS A 52 10.99 -11.62 -13.03
CA LYS A 52 11.65 -10.41 -13.54
C LYS A 52 12.28 -9.59 -12.43
N PHE A 53 11.66 -9.59 -11.25
CA PHE A 53 12.03 -8.79 -10.10
C PHE A 53 12.17 -9.68 -8.86
N ARG A 54 13.01 -9.25 -7.94
CA ARG A 54 12.99 -9.72 -6.57
C ARG A 54 11.83 -9.05 -5.85
N CYS A 55 10.75 -9.78 -5.60
CA CYS A 55 9.55 -9.30 -4.95
C CYS A 55 9.69 -9.41 -3.43
N VAL A 56 9.58 -8.29 -2.73
CA VAL A 56 9.64 -8.19 -1.27
C VAL A 56 8.32 -7.63 -0.76
N ARG A 57 7.59 -8.41 0.03
CA ARG A 57 6.35 -7.97 0.68
C ARG A 57 6.51 -8.10 2.18
N PHE A 58 5.92 -7.19 2.92
CA PHE A 58 6.02 -7.16 4.37
C PHE A 58 4.70 -6.74 5.01
N ASP A 59 4.49 -7.19 6.22
CA ASP A 59 3.40 -6.71 7.06
C ASP A 59 3.84 -5.41 7.74
N MET A 60 3.16 -4.28 7.50
CA MET A 60 3.47 -3.05 8.21
C MET A 60 3.21 -3.20 9.72
N ARG A 61 3.87 -2.36 10.51
CA ARG A 61 3.66 -2.37 11.97
C ARG A 61 2.17 -2.28 12.31
N GLY A 62 1.75 -3.04 13.31
CA GLY A 62 0.36 -3.10 13.75
C GLY A 62 -0.55 -3.97 12.90
N CYS A 63 -0.04 -4.60 11.84
CA CYS A 63 -0.80 -5.42 10.91
C CYS A 63 -0.19 -6.82 10.75
N GLY A 64 -1.00 -7.75 10.29
CA GLY A 64 -0.57 -9.10 9.93
C GLY A 64 0.19 -9.82 11.04
N ARG A 65 1.41 -10.23 10.74
CA ARG A 65 2.32 -10.98 11.62
C ARG A 65 3.35 -10.06 12.30
N SER A 66 3.44 -8.79 11.89
CA SER A 66 4.33 -7.80 12.48
C SER A 66 3.90 -7.40 13.88
N SER A 67 4.85 -6.87 14.67
CA SER A 67 4.57 -6.38 16.02
C SER A 67 3.48 -5.32 16.02
N ILE A 68 2.60 -5.42 16.99
CA ILE A 68 1.60 -4.41 17.28
C ILE A 68 2.20 -3.46 18.32
N PRO A 69 2.52 -2.19 17.97
CA PRO A 69 3.03 -1.23 18.93
C PRO A 69 2.03 -0.98 20.07
N PRO A 70 2.48 -0.65 21.29
CA PRO A 70 1.58 -0.25 22.36
C PRO A 70 0.79 1.01 21.99
N GLU A 71 -0.36 1.24 22.64
CA GLU A 71 -1.21 2.41 22.39
C GLU A 71 -0.50 3.75 22.69
N SER A 72 0.53 3.71 23.55
CA SER A 72 1.35 4.88 23.88
C SER A 72 2.33 5.29 22.77
N ASP A 73 2.56 4.45 21.76
CA ASP A 73 3.49 4.75 20.71
C ASP A 73 2.93 5.82 19.76
N THR A 74 3.82 6.66 19.30
CA THR A 74 3.50 7.66 18.27
C THR A 74 3.57 7.05 16.87
N TRP A 75 2.65 7.47 16.02
CA TRP A 75 2.62 7.09 14.62
C TRP A 75 2.92 8.31 13.77
N SER A 76 3.95 8.23 12.93
CA SER A 76 4.31 9.30 12.01
C SER A 76 4.70 8.75 10.64
N MET A 77 4.66 9.59 9.62
CA MET A 77 5.08 9.19 8.27
C MET A 77 6.59 8.88 8.22
N GLU A 78 7.39 9.56 9.03
CA GLU A 78 8.82 9.29 9.18
C GLU A 78 9.08 7.88 9.69
N GLU A 79 8.28 7.44 10.68
CA GLU A 79 8.37 6.09 11.22
C GLU A 79 7.94 5.03 10.20
N MET A 80 6.88 5.29 9.44
CA MET A 80 6.42 4.39 8.40
C MET A 80 7.43 4.30 7.25
N MET A 81 8.04 5.42 6.86
CA MET A 81 9.16 5.45 5.91
C MET A 81 10.38 4.67 6.43
N SER A 82 10.73 4.85 7.72
CA SER A 82 11.84 4.12 8.34
C SER A 82 11.62 2.61 8.30
N ASP A 83 10.37 2.14 8.44
CA ASP A 83 10.04 0.72 8.28
C ASP A 83 10.28 0.22 6.86
N VAL A 84 9.83 0.98 5.85
CA VAL A 84 10.08 0.67 4.44
C VAL A 84 11.57 0.52 4.17
N LEU A 85 12.37 1.50 4.61
CA LEU A 85 13.82 1.49 4.41
C LEU A 85 14.49 0.35 5.18
N THR A 86 14.04 0.04 6.41
CA THR A 86 14.56 -1.08 7.20
C THR A 86 14.32 -2.42 6.51
N VAL A 87 13.15 -2.62 5.89
CA VAL A 87 12.87 -3.83 5.11
C VAL A 87 13.73 -3.87 3.84
N ALA A 88 13.90 -2.74 3.14
CA ALA A 88 14.78 -2.67 1.97
C ALA A 88 16.23 -3.02 2.31
N ASP A 89 16.75 -2.49 3.43
CA ASP A 89 18.09 -2.77 3.91
C ASP A 89 18.27 -4.24 4.33
N ALA A 90 17.24 -4.86 4.92
CA ALA A 90 17.27 -6.28 5.32
C ALA A 90 17.40 -7.26 4.14
N VAL A 91 17.15 -6.79 2.92
CA VAL A 91 17.28 -7.56 1.69
C VAL A 91 18.35 -7.01 0.74
N ASP A 92 19.25 -6.16 1.25
CA ASP A 92 20.33 -5.53 0.48
C ASP A 92 19.81 -4.82 -0.79
N ALA A 93 18.69 -4.09 -0.67
CA ALA A 93 18.12 -3.30 -1.75
C ALA A 93 18.49 -1.82 -1.60
N ASP A 94 19.61 -1.40 -2.20
CA ASP A 94 20.04 0.00 -2.22
C ASP A 94 19.01 0.88 -2.92
N GLN A 95 18.43 0.39 -4.01
CA GLN A 95 17.33 1.01 -4.74
C GLN A 95 16.22 0.00 -5.00
N PHE A 96 14.97 0.46 -5.03
CA PHE A 96 13.81 -0.39 -5.23
C PHE A 96 12.64 0.36 -5.87
N HIS A 97 11.82 -0.38 -6.59
CA HIS A 97 10.48 0.07 -6.98
C HIS A 97 9.54 -0.12 -5.79
N LEU A 98 8.74 0.88 -5.48
CA LEU A 98 7.83 0.83 -4.34
C LEU A 98 6.38 0.84 -4.82
N ILE A 99 5.65 -0.24 -4.51
CA ILE A 99 4.23 -0.40 -4.85
C ILE A 99 3.42 -0.34 -3.57
N GLY A 100 2.46 0.58 -3.48
CA GLY A 100 1.64 0.73 -2.29
C GLY A 100 0.16 0.89 -2.59
N GLU A 101 -0.71 0.31 -1.74
CA GLU A 101 -2.15 0.50 -1.81
C GLU A 101 -2.68 1.32 -0.63
N SER A 102 -3.61 2.24 -0.89
CA SER A 102 -4.27 3.04 0.13
C SER A 102 -3.25 3.88 0.94
N ILE A 103 -3.20 3.78 2.27
CA ILE A 103 -2.16 4.40 3.09
C ILE A 103 -0.76 3.95 2.67
N GLY A 104 -0.60 2.68 2.24
CA GLY A 104 0.67 2.18 1.70
C GLY A 104 1.14 2.97 0.49
N GLY A 105 0.23 3.42 -0.37
CA GLY A 105 0.56 4.32 -1.47
C GLY A 105 0.92 5.74 -1.00
N THR A 106 0.24 6.27 0.02
CA THR A 106 0.59 7.57 0.63
C THR A 106 1.98 7.53 1.26
N ILE A 107 2.30 6.43 1.99
CA ILE A 107 3.64 6.18 2.55
C ILE A 107 4.68 6.04 1.43
N SER A 108 4.32 5.41 0.30
CA SER A 108 5.22 5.26 -0.85
C SER A 108 5.57 6.61 -1.47
N LEU A 109 4.60 7.49 -1.67
CA LEU A 109 4.83 8.86 -2.13
C LEU A 109 5.70 9.65 -1.14
N TYR A 110 5.39 9.55 0.16
CA TYR A 110 6.17 10.18 1.22
C TYR A 110 7.61 9.68 1.26
N THR A 111 7.81 8.36 1.10
CA THR A 111 9.15 7.75 1.07
C THR A 111 9.97 8.27 -0.12
N ALA A 112 9.37 8.32 -1.31
CA ALA A 112 10.07 8.82 -2.49
C ALA A 112 10.41 10.33 -2.39
N LEU A 113 9.55 11.14 -1.74
CA LEU A 113 9.84 12.54 -1.45
C LEU A 113 11.03 12.75 -0.51
N ASN A 114 11.18 11.88 0.49
CA ASN A 114 12.18 12.07 1.57
C ASN A 114 13.43 11.17 1.44
N ALA A 115 13.36 10.14 0.58
CA ALA A 115 14.48 9.26 0.26
C ALA A 115 14.53 8.98 -1.27
N PRO A 116 14.62 10.04 -2.12
CA PRO A 116 14.51 9.91 -3.57
C PRO A 116 15.57 9.01 -4.19
N ASP A 117 16.76 8.95 -3.62
CA ASP A 117 17.87 8.12 -4.11
C ASP A 117 17.65 6.62 -3.87
N ARG A 118 16.72 6.26 -2.95
CA ARG A 118 16.38 4.88 -2.61
C ARG A 118 15.22 4.32 -3.45
N VAL A 119 14.35 5.19 -3.95
CA VAL A 119 13.14 4.78 -4.67
C VAL A 119 13.32 4.99 -6.16
N THR A 120 13.34 3.91 -6.95
CA THR A 120 13.46 3.98 -8.42
C THR A 120 12.15 4.51 -9.03
N THR A 121 11.02 3.93 -8.67
CA THR A 121 9.68 4.38 -9.10
C THR A 121 8.64 4.14 -7.99
N VAL A 122 7.54 4.87 -8.03
CA VAL A 122 6.37 4.62 -7.19
C VAL A 122 5.21 4.12 -8.03
N THR A 123 4.52 3.08 -7.56
CA THR A 123 3.18 2.72 -8.06
C THR A 123 2.19 2.82 -6.91
N ALA A 124 1.27 3.79 -6.99
CA ALA A 124 0.33 4.08 -5.93
C ALA A 124 -1.10 3.70 -6.36
N LEU A 125 -1.66 2.69 -5.67
CA LEU A 125 -2.99 2.16 -5.92
C LEU A 125 -4.00 2.73 -4.93
N SER A 126 -5.16 3.20 -5.39
CA SER A 126 -6.25 3.66 -4.50
C SER A 126 -5.77 4.66 -3.44
N THR A 127 -4.88 5.58 -3.79
CA THR A 127 -4.09 6.42 -2.87
C THR A 127 -4.64 7.82 -2.77
N GLY A 128 -4.62 8.39 -1.56
CA GLY A 128 -4.87 9.81 -1.29
C GLY A 128 -3.61 10.54 -0.87
N HIS A 129 -3.53 11.83 -1.18
CA HIS A 129 -2.42 12.71 -0.78
C HIS A 129 -2.84 13.75 0.27
N ARG A 130 -4.15 13.92 0.49
CA ARG A 130 -4.73 14.83 1.50
C ARG A 130 -5.78 14.11 2.32
N GLY A 131 -5.51 13.90 3.60
CA GLY A 131 -6.36 13.16 4.52
C GLY A 131 -7.75 13.75 4.69
N ASN A 132 -7.86 15.08 4.81
CA ASN A 132 -9.12 15.78 5.00
C ASN A 132 -10.15 15.60 3.87
N TYR A 133 -9.72 15.09 2.71
CA TYR A 133 -10.57 14.81 1.56
C TYR A 133 -10.91 13.32 1.41
N ILE A 134 -10.41 12.48 2.32
CA ILE A 134 -10.71 11.04 2.32
C ILE A 134 -12.03 10.82 3.04
N ASN A 135 -13.00 10.29 2.30
CA ASN A 135 -14.32 10.03 2.86
C ASN A 135 -14.27 8.93 3.93
N GLN A 136 -15.14 9.02 4.93
CA GLN A 136 -15.46 7.99 5.93
C GLN A 136 -14.38 7.65 6.96
N VAL A 137 -13.08 7.82 6.67
CA VAL A 137 -12.01 7.46 7.62
C VAL A 137 -12.14 8.21 8.94
N GLY A 138 -12.52 9.49 8.92
CA GLY A 138 -12.77 10.28 10.13
C GLY A 138 -13.87 9.73 11.06
N ASN A 139 -14.74 8.84 10.56
CA ASN A 139 -15.80 8.20 11.34
C ASN A 139 -15.40 6.84 11.93
N TRP A 140 -14.22 6.31 11.61
CA TRP A 140 -13.81 4.97 12.07
C TRP A 140 -13.79 4.84 13.58
N ARG A 141 -13.20 5.80 14.28
CA ARG A 141 -13.15 5.82 15.75
C ARG A 141 -14.57 5.78 16.34
N ASN A 142 -15.46 6.67 15.89
CA ASN A 142 -16.84 6.68 16.37
C ASN A 142 -17.55 5.34 16.10
N THR A 143 -17.37 4.74 14.93
CA THR A 143 -17.96 3.42 14.61
C THR A 143 -17.42 2.35 15.57
N VAL A 144 -16.11 2.31 15.82
CA VAL A 144 -15.49 1.32 16.71
C VAL A 144 -15.97 1.50 18.16
N GLU A 145 -16.06 2.73 18.65
CA GLU A 145 -16.48 3.05 20.01
C GLU A 145 -17.97 2.79 20.26
N GLN A 146 -18.83 3.10 19.30
CA GLN A 146 -20.28 2.97 19.45
C GLN A 146 -20.84 1.60 19.06
N GLU A 147 -20.26 0.97 18.04
CA GLU A 147 -20.81 -0.24 17.44
C GLU A 147 -19.84 -1.45 17.55
N GLY A 148 -18.59 -1.21 17.93
CA GLY A 148 -17.53 -2.21 18.05
C GLY A 148 -16.75 -2.46 16.76
N PHE A 149 -15.57 -3.08 16.90
CA PHE A 149 -14.67 -3.34 15.78
C PHE A 149 -15.23 -4.31 14.73
N ALA A 150 -16.08 -5.25 15.15
CA ALA A 150 -16.76 -6.16 14.23
C ALA A 150 -17.72 -5.41 13.27
N ALA A 151 -18.43 -4.39 13.77
CA ALA A 151 -19.29 -3.56 12.93
C ALA A 151 -18.46 -2.74 11.94
N TRP A 152 -17.34 -2.17 12.38
CA TRP A 152 -16.39 -1.49 11.49
C TRP A 152 -15.90 -2.44 10.38
N THR A 153 -15.50 -3.66 10.73
CA THR A 153 -15.05 -4.68 9.77
C THR A 153 -16.11 -4.97 8.70
N THR A 154 -17.35 -5.18 9.11
CA THR A 154 -18.47 -5.46 8.20
C THR A 154 -18.68 -4.30 7.22
N LYS A 155 -18.74 -3.07 7.72
CA LYS A 155 -18.88 -1.86 6.89
C LYS A 155 -17.72 -1.70 5.90
N MET A 156 -16.48 -1.99 6.35
CA MET A 156 -15.31 -1.91 5.48
C MET A 156 -15.35 -2.90 4.33
N MET A 157 -15.85 -4.13 4.53
CA MET A 157 -15.96 -5.11 3.45
C MET A 157 -16.88 -4.64 2.32
N GLU A 158 -17.95 -3.89 2.61
CA GLU A 158 -18.82 -3.29 1.60
C GLU A 158 -18.09 -2.29 0.70
N HIS A 159 -16.99 -1.73 1.18
CA HIS A 159 -16.17 -0.74 0.47
C HIS A 159 -15.02 -1.36 -0.33
N ARG A 160 -14.67 -2.64 -0.06
CA ARG A 160 -13.53 -3.32 -0.68
C ARG A 160 -13.85 -3.83 -2.08
N PHE A 161 -14.98 -4.51 -2.24
CA PHE A 161 -15.33 -5.22 -3.48
C PHE A 161 -16.78 -4.99 -3.89
N TYR A 162 -17.06 -5.07 -5.19
CA TYR A 162 -18.41 -5.35 -5.66
C TYR A 162 -18.74 -6.82 -5.39
N PRO A 163 -20.04 -7.16 -5.20
CA PRO A 163 -20.45 -8.55 -5.11
C PRO A 163 -19.98 -9.36 -6.33
N GLY A 164 -19.30 -10.47 -6.09
CA GLY A 164 -18.75 -11.35 -7.13
C GLY A 164 -17.51 -10.84 -7.86
N ALA A 165 -16.89 -9.72 -7.42
CA ALA A 165 -15.67 -9.20 -8.04
C ALA A 165 -14.41 -10.05 -7.72
N VAL A 166 -14.47 -10.85 -6.65
CA VAL A 166 -13.43 -11.83 -6.27
C VAL A 166 -14.10 -13.15 -5.91
N ALA A 167 -13.34 -14.25 -5.94
CA ALA A 167 -13.85 -15.56 -5.50
C ALA A 167 -14.20 -15.53 -4.00
N ASP A 168 -15.15 -16.38 -3.59
CA ASP A 168 -15.62 -16.43 -2.20
C ASP A 168 -14.47 -16.71 -1.20
N GLU A 169 -13.49 -17.53 -1.57
CA GLU A 169 -12.33 -17.82 -0.74
C GLU A 169 -11.49 -16.55 -0.49
N VAL A 170 -11.31 -15.73 -1.49
CA VAL A 170 -10.58 -14.44 -1.40
C VAL A 170 -11.36 -13.45 -0.55
N TYR A 171 -12.67 -13.34 -0.77
CA TYR A 171 -13.54 -12.49 0.05
C TYR A 171 -13.52 -12.88 1.52
N ASN A 172 -13.62 -14.18 1.80
CA ASN A 172 -13.60 -14.71 3.17
C ASN A 172 -12.22 -14.50 3.83
N TRP A 173 -11.12 -14.77 3.11
CA TRP A 173 -9.77 -14.49 3.60
C TRP A 173 -9.61 -13.00 3.97
N PHE A 174 -9.99 -12.09 3.08
CA PHE A 174 -9.87 -10.65 3.31
C PHE A 174 -10.70 -10.22 4.54
N SER A 175 -11.95 -10.67 4.63
CA SER A 175 -12.83 -10.38 5.77
C SER A 175 -12.26 -10.90 7.09
N MET A 176 -11.72 -12.13 7.12
CA MET A 176 -11.12 -12.72 8.31
C MET A 176 -9.82 -12.00 8.73
N THR A 177 -8.97 -11.63 7.79
CA THR A 177 -7.73 -10.88 8.04
C THR A 177 -8.06 -9.51 8.61
N GLN A 178 -9.03 -8.80 8.01
CA GLN A 178 -9.48 -7.52 8.50
C GLN A 178 -10.08 -7.61 9.92
N ALA A 179 -10.88 -8.64 10.21
CA ALA A 179 -11.47 -8.86 11.52
C ALA A 179 -10.43 -9.18 12.63
N LYS A 180 -9.28 -9.74 12.26
CA LYS A 180 -8.16 -10.04 13.18
C LYS A 180 -7.22 -8.85 13.40
N SER A 181 -7.37 -7.78 12.65
CA SER A 181 -6.51 -6.60 12.80
C SER A 181 -6.65 -5.97 14.19
N SER A 182 -5.58 -5.35 14.67
CA SER A 182 -5.61 -4.60 15.93
C SER A 182 -6.51 -3.37 15.80
N PRO A 183 -7.54 -3.19 16.65
CA PRO A 183 -8.38 -2.01 16.61
C PRO A 183 -7.61 -0.70 16.80
N HIS A 184 -6.72 -0.63 17.79
CA HIS A 184 -5.97 0.61 18.04
C HIS A 184 -4.98 0.92 16.91
N ALA A 185 -4.26 -0.08 16.37
CA ALA A 185 -3.36 0.16 15.24
C ALA A 185 -4.14 0.59 13.98
N THR A 186 -5.30 -0.03 13.74
CA THR A 186 -6.21 0.37 12.64
C THR A 186 -6.63 1.84 12.76
N LEU A 187 -7.03 2.27 13.97
CA LEU A 187 -7.43 3.65 14.21
C LEU A 187 -6.26 4.62 14.12
N ALA A 188 -5.10 4.26 14.67
CA ALA A 188 -3.89 5.08 14.58
C ALA A 188 -3.43 5.30 13.13
N LEU A 189 -3.47 4.25 12.30
CA LEU A 189 -3.18 4.36 10.86
C LEU A 189 -4.21 5.24 10.11
N GLY A 190 -5.49 5.13 10.48
CA GLY A 190 -6.53 6.01 9.94
C GLY A 190 -6.30 7.47 10.31
N GLU A 191 -5.96 7.76 11.55
CA GLU A 191 -5.65 9.12 12.05
C GLU A 191 -4.36 9.66 11.40
N LEU A 192 -3.33 8.82 11.27
CA LEU A 192 -2.10 9.18 10.56
C LEU A 192 -2.42 9.61 9.13
N LEU A 193 -3.23 8.82 8.41
CA LEU A 193 -3.63 9.13 7.04
C LEU A 193 -4.42 10.45 6.97
N MET A 194 -5.37 10.66 7.88
CA MET A 194 -6.19 11.88 7.93
C MET A 194 -5.38 13.14 8.24
N ALA A 195 -4.25 13.02 8.92
CA ALA A 195 -3.37 14.13 9.25
C ALA A 195 -2.45 14.56 8.09
N GLN A 196 -2.38 13.76 6.99
CA GLN A 196 -1.43 14.04 5.90
C GLN A 196 -1.96 15.07 4.90
N ASP A 197 -1.04 15.90 4.41
CA ASP A 197 -1.21 16.73 3.23
C ASP A 197 0.13 16.84 2.48
N LEU A 198 0.26 16.09 1.40
CA LEU A 198 1.46 16.06 0.55
C LEU A 198 1.37 17.05 -0.62
N SER A 199 0.25 17.77 -0.77
CA SER A 199 -0.03 18.59 -1.98
C SER A 199 1.04 19.65 -2.27
N LYS A 200 1.72 20.16 -1.24
CA LYS A 200 2.76 21.20 -1.38
C LYS A 200 4.15 20.67 -1.77
N ASP A 201 4.31 19.35 -1.75
CA ASP A 201 5.61 18.72 -1.96
C ASP A 201 5.63 17.78 -3.17
N LEU A 202 4.46 17.39 -3.71
CA LEU A 202 4.37 16.49 -4.86
C LEU A 202 5.08 17.01 -6.11
N ASP A 203 5.17 18.32 -6.31
CA ASP A 203 5.91 18.94 -7.41
C ASP A 203 7.44 18.74 -7.32
N LYS A 204 7.95 18.36 -6.15
CA LYS A 204 9.37 18.06 -5.89
C LYS A 204 9.70 16.58 -6.14
N LEU A 205 8.70 15.72 -6.30
CA LEU A 205 8.90 14.28 -6.49
C LEU A 205 9.29 14.00 -7.95
N ALA A 206 10.60 13.89 -8.18
CA ALA A 206 11.17 13.69 -9.51
C ALA A 206 11.09 12.23 -10.00
N ASN A 207 11.01 11.26 -9.09
CA ASN A 207 10.91 9.84 -9.42
C ASN A 207 9.64 9.57 -10.23
N PRO A 208 9.66 8.69 -11.24
CA PRO A 208 8.49 8.34 -12.01
C PRO A 208 7.39 7.70 -11.13
N VAL A 209 6.14 8.13 -11.32
CA VAL A 209 4.98 7.66 -10.54
C VAL A 209 3.90 7.09 -11.45
N LEU A 210 3.46 5.87 -11.18
CA LEU A 210 2.24 5.30 -11.75
C LEU A 210 1.12 5.38 -10.71
N LEU A 211 0.03 6.05 -11.07
CA LEU A 211 -1.20 6.08 -10.27
C LEU A 211 -2.21 5.10 -10.87
N ILE A 212 -2.73 4.17 -10.07
CA ILE A 212 -3.79 3.25 -10.47
C ILE A 212 -4.98 3.47 -9.54
N HIS A 213 -6.12 3.89 -10.10
CA HIS A 213 -7.27 4.26 -9.28
C HIS A 213 -8.54 3.53 -9.70
N PRO A 214 -9.36 3.01 -8.76
CA PRO A 214 -10.67 2.47 -9.08
C PRO A 214 -11.67 3.60 -9.37
N ASP A 215 -12.56 3.41 -10.34
CA ASP A 215 -13.58 4.42 -10.67
C ASP A 215 -14.64 4.63 -9.58
N SER A 216 -14.80 3.65 -8.69
CA SER A 216 -15.90 3.60 -7.72
C SER A 216 -15.40 3.42 -6.27
N SER A 217 -14.23 3.96 -5.91
CA SER A 217 -13.77 3.94 -4.53
C SER A 217 -14.71 4.77 -3.63
N PRO A 218 -15.25 4.18 -2.55
CA PRO A 218 -16.07 4.94 -1.60
C PRO A 218 -15.28 5.96 -0.77
N PHE A 219 -13.96 5.81 -0.70
CA PHE A 219 -13.08 6.67 0.09
C PHE A 219 -12.53 7.85 -0.71
N LEU A 220 -12.23 7.63 -1.98
CA LEU A 220 -11.46 8.53 -2.82
C LEU A 220 -12.12 8.68 -4.19
N PRO A 221 -12.52 9.88 -4.61
CA PRO A 221 -12.98 10.09 -5.97
C PRO A 221 -11.79 10.07 -6.96
N VAL A 222 -12.06 9.73 -8.22
CA VAL A 222 -11.06 9.75 -9.31
C VAL A 222 -10.38 11.14 -9.43
N SER A 223 -11.11 12.21 -9.14
CA SER A 223 -10.58 13.57 -9.17
C SER A 223 -9.39 13.78 -8.22
N MET A 224 -9.31 13.03 -7.10
CA MET A 224 -8.15 13.09 -6.21
C MET A 224 -6.89 12.53 -6.87
N SER A 225 -6.98 11.40 -7.57
CA SER A 225 -5.84 10.86 -8.32
C SER A 225 -5.48 11.72 -9.53
N ALA A 226 -6.46 12.33 -10.18
CA ALA A 226 -6.22 13.31 -11.23
C ALA A 226 -5.49 14.56 -10.68
N GLU A 227 -5.82 14.99 -9.46
CA GLU A 227 -5.09 16.08 -8.79
C GLU A 227 -3.64 15.67 -8.47
N ILE A 228 -3.41 14.48 -7.89
CA ILE A 228 -2.04 13.97 -7.67
C ILE A 228 -1.27 13.97 -9.00
N HIS A 229 -1.86 13.43 -10.06
CA HIS A 229 -1.26 13.39 -11.39
C HIS A 229 -0.90 14.80 -11.92
N SER A 230 -1.76 15.80 -11.68
CA SER A 230 -1.50 17.17 -12.12
C SER A 230 -0.39 17.89 -11.34
N LEU A 231 -0.12 17.45 -10.10
CA LEU A 231 0.93 18.01 -9.24
C LEU A 231 2.30 17.35 -9.48
N LEU A 232 2.31 16.10 -9.93
CA LEU A 232 3.53 15.35 -10.15
C LEU A 232 4.19 15.70 -11.49
N PRO A 233 5.51 15.99 -11.54
CA PRO A 233 6.21 16.33 -12.79
C PRO A 233 6.35 15.14 -13.75
N ASN A 234 6.39 13.91 -13.22
CA ASN A 234 6.59 12.70 -14.02
C ASN A 234 5.66 11.58 -13.54
N SER A 235 4.44 11.54 -14.09
CA SER A 235 3.47 10.53 -13.67
C SER A 235 2.56 10.07 -14.80
N GLU A 236 1.99 8.87 -14.61
CA GLU A 236 0.92 8.32 -15.43
C GLU A 236 -0.28 8.00 -14.53
N LEU A 237 -1.48 8.13 -15.07
CA LEU A 237 -2.73 7.77 -14.36
C LEU A 237 -3.50 6.73 -15.17
N MET A 238 -3.81 5.61 -14.52
CA MET A 238 -4.73 4.59 -15.01
C MET A 238 -5.96 4.51 -14.12
N VAL A 239 -7.16 4.55 -14.70
CA VAL A 239 -8.40 4.32 -13.97
C VAL A 239 -8.94 2.94 -14.34
N ILE A 240 -9.18 2.10 -13.32
CA ILE A 240 -9.78 0.77 -13.48
C ILE A 240 -11.29 0.92 -13.36
N PRO A 241 -12.05 0.59 -14.41
CA PRO A 241 -13.50 0.70 -14.39
C PRO A 241 -14.14 -0.42 -13.57
N HIS A 242 -15.32 -0.15 -12.99
CA HIS A 242 -16.12 -1.08 -12.22
C HIS A 242 -15.34 -1.73 -11.06
N ALA A 243 -14.53 -0.94 -10.38
CA ALA A 243 -13.70 -1.38 -9.26
C ALA A 243 -13.94 -0.54 -8.01
N LYS A 244 -13.96 -1.20 -6.84
CA LYS A 244 -13.93 -0.54 -5.53
C LYS A 244 -12.48 -0.48 -4.99
N HIS A 245 -12.32 -0.19 -3.70
CA HIS A 245 -11.06 0.26 -3.13
C HIS A 245 -9.89 -0.77 -3.19
N ALA A 246 -10.16 -2.07 -3.01
CA ALA A 246 -9.11 -3.09 -2.90
C ALA A 246 -8.68 -3.64 -4.28
N ILE A 247 -8.14 -2.78 -5.15
CA ILE A 247 -7.74 -3.15 -6.52
C ILE A 247 -6.46 -3.98 -6.58
N ALA A 248 -5.59 -3.87 -5.59
CA ALA A 248 -4.42 -4.75 -5.48
C ALA A 248 -4.81 -6.22 -5.44
N CYS A 249 -5.96 -6.54 -4.83
CA CYS A 249 -6.51 -7.89 -4.75
C CYS A 249 -7.41 -8.19 -5.95
N SER A 250 -8.42 -7.36 -6.22
CA SER A 250 -9.44 -7.66 -7.23
C SER A 250 -8.98 -7.53 -8.68
N HIS A 251 -7.92 -6.73 -8.94
CA HIS A 251 -7.42 -6.42 -10.28
C HIS A 251 -5.90 -6.59 -10.37
N ALA A 252 -5.36 -7.59 -9.67
CA ALA A 252 -3.92 -7.85 -9.62
C ALA A 252 -3.29 -8.03 -11.00
N LYS A 253 -3.97 -8.71 -11.93
CA LYS A 253 -3.51 -8.94 -13.30
C LYS A 253 -3.39 -7.64 -14.09
N GLU A 254 -4.43 -6.83 -14.08
CA GLU A 254 -4.49 -5.55 -14.81
C GLU A 254 -3.48 -4.56 -14.24
N ALA A 255 -3.42 -4.46 -12.91
CA ALA A 255 -2.52 -3.54 -12.22
C ALA A 255 -1.05 -3.94 -12.36
N SER A 256 -0.72 -5.25 -12.28
CA SER A 256 0.64 -5.74 -12.52
C SER A 256 1.07 -5.54 -13.97
N ALA A 257 0.16 -5.72 -14.94
CA ALA A 257 0.45 -5.44 -16.36
C ALA A 257 0.71 -3.94 -16.59
N ALA A 258 -0.07 -3.06 -15.94
CA ALA A 258 0.16 -1.62 -16.01
C ALA A 258 1.54 -1.24 -15.44
N PHE A 259 1.92 -1.80 -14.28
CA PHE A 259 3.25 -1.63 -13.71
C PHE A 259 4.35 -2.06 -14.66
N LEU A 260 4.27 -3.27 -15.25
CA LEU A 260 5.26 -3.77 -16.18
C LEU A 260 5.41 -2.90 -17.45
N ASN A 261 4.30 -2.41 -17.97
CA ASN A 261 4.29 -1.48 -19.10
C ASN A 261 4.91 -0.12 -18.73
N PHE A 262 4.60 0.38 -17.55
CA PHE A 262 5.17 1.64 -17.03
C PHE A 262 6.68 1.54 -16.88
N ILE A 263 7.20 0.52 -16.19
CA ILE A 263 8.63 0.32 -15.98
C ILE A 263 9.39 0.21 -17.33
N SER A 264 8.81 -0.43 -18.34
CA SER A 264 9.46 -0.56 -19.65
C SER A 264 9.69 0.78 -20.38
N ARG A 265 9.08 1.87 -19.92
CA ARG A 265 9.25 3.24 -20.45
C ARG A 265 10.12 4.12 -19.57
N CYS A 266 10.44 3.70 -18.35
CA CYS A 266 11.29 4.43 -17.42
C CYS A 266 12.80 4.22 -17.63
N HIS A 267 13.18 3.32 -18.55
CA HIS A 267 14.58 2.95 -18.88
C HIS A 267 15.05 3.55 -20.18
#